data_13cb95ef103b1628f5b8d2aa0a3e9b21
#
_entry.id   13cb95ef103b1628f5b8d2aa0a3e9b21
#
_cell.length_a   1.000
_cell.length_b   1.000
_cell.length_c   1.000
_cell.angle_alpha   90.00
_cell.angle_beta   90.00
_cell.angle_gamma   90.00
#
_symmetry.space_group_name_H-M   'P 1'
#
loop_
_entity.id
_entity.type
_entity.pdbx_description
1 polymer ?
#
loop_
_entity_poly.entity_id
_entity_poly.type
_entity_poly.pdbx_seq_one_letter_code
_entity_poly.pdbx_strand_id
1 'polypeptide(L)'
;MLINRGSIVNKKELEKLISTLKIEKSEYWILSSASLVLRGIYDSAADLGLAVIEKGLKQLKENYNLVQKENGWYIVNDKVECVLDTKEPYKIEKFGEYYLQDIYVYYNFIKNSNGEKDKKRIPLIE
;
A
#
# COMPACT_ATOMS: atom_id res chain seq x y z
N MET A 1 22.11 -5.69 -4.59
CA MET A 1 21.66 -5.47 -4.60
C MET A 1 21.08 -5.15 -4.78
N LEU A 2 21.18 -4.95 -4.82
CA LEU A 2 20.71 -4.57 -5.06
C LEU A 2 19.93 -4.29 -5.33
N ILE A 3 19.96 -4.36 -5.14
CA ILE A 3 19.34 -4.02 -5.54
C ILE A 3 18.38 -3.81 -5.97
N ASN A 4 18.00 -4.22 -5.82
CA ASN A 4 16.98 -3.97 -6.36
C ASN A 4 16.30 -2.84 -6.22
N ARG A 5 16.85 -2.08 -5.91
CA ARG A 5 16.46 -0.97 -5.71
C ARG A 5 16.13 -0.19 -6.75
N GLY A 6 16.43 -0.37 -7.84
CA GLY A 6 15.86 0.22 -8.98
C GLY A 6 14.39 -0.10 -9.17
N SER A 7 13.83 -0.78 -8.20
CA SER A 7 12.45 -1.25 -8.28
C SER A 7 11.43 -0.27 -7.72
N ILE A 8 11.66 1.03 -7.90
CA ILE A 8 10.64 2.01 -7.54
C ILE A 8 9.51 1.98 -8.55
N VAL A 9 8.31 2.30 -8.08
CA VAL A 9 7.08 2.21 -8.87
C VAL A 9 6.45 3.59 -8.96
N ASN A 10 6.24 4.09 -10.18
CA ASN A 10 5.56 5.36 -10.39
C ASN A 10 4.05 5.15 -10.48
N LYS A 11 3.30 6.25 -10.63
CA LYS A 11 1.84 6.19 -10.67
C LYS A 11 1.32 5.25 -11.76
N LYS A 12 1.89 5.34 -12.96
CA LYS A 12 1.47 4.53 -14.10
C LYS A 12 1.68 3.04 -13.84
N GLU A 13 2.81 2.69 -13.23
CA GLU A 13 3.12 1.32 -12.87
C GLU A 13 2.21 0.81 -11.75
N LEU A 14 1.90 1.68 -10.77
CA LEU A 14 0.95 1.33 -9.71
C LEU A 14 -0.43 1.02 -10.29
N GLU A 15 -0.90 1.86 -11.21
CA GLU A 15 -2.19 1.64 -11.86
C GLU A 15 -2.21 0.31 -12.60
N LYS A 16 -1.12 -0.04 -13.26
CA LYS A 16 -1.00 -1.31 -13.95
C LYS A 16 -1.00 -2.49 -12.97
N LEU A 17 -0.23 -2.38 -11.88
CA LEU A 17 -0.20 -3.42 -10.86
C LEU A 17 -1.59 -3.66 -10.27
N ILE A 18 -2.30 -2.58 -9.95
CA ILE A 18 -3.64 -2.66 -9.38
C ILE A 18 -4.61 -3.32 -10.35
N SER A 19 -4.51 -2.96 -11.64
CA SER A 19 -5.41 -3.51 -12.66
C SER A 19 -5.23 -5.01 -12.87
N THR A 20 -4.06 -5.55 -12.53
CA THR A 20 -3.78 -6.97 -12.69
C THR A 20 -3.98 -7.79 -11.42
N LEU A 21 -4.29 -7.15 -10.30
CA LEU A 21 -4.50 -7.85 -9.03
C LEU A 21 -5.78 -8.68 -9.09
N LYS A 22 -5.67 -9.93 -8.66
CA LYS A 22 -6.80 -10.86 -8.61
C LYS A 22 -7.48 -10.81 -7.25
N ILE A 23 -8.09 -9.66 -6.97
CA ILE A 23 -8.80 -9.39 -5.73
C ILE A 23 -9.89 -8.34 -6.03
N GLU A 24 -11.04 -8.45 -5.39
CA GLU A 24 -12.11 -7.47 -5.55
C GLU A 24 -11.73 -6.14 -4.91
N LYS A 25 -12.08 -5.04 -5.56
CA LYS A 25 -11.73 -3.69 -5.09
C LYS A 25 -12.29 -3.36 -3.71
N SER A 26 -13.41 -3.95 -3.34
CA SER A 26 -14.04 -3.72 -2.04
C SER A 26 -13.34 -4.45 -0.88
N GLU A 27 -12.36 -5.30 -1.19
CA GLU A 27 -11.73 -6.16 -0.21
C GLU A 27 -10.36 -5.68 0.24
N TYR A 28 -9.89 -4.54 -0.29
CA TYR A 28 -8.58 -3.99 0.06
C TYR A 28 -8.53 -2.48 -0.09
N TRP A 29 -7.52 -1.87 0.52
CA TRP A 29 -7.19 -0.46 0.29
C TRP A 29 -5.67 -0.29 0.28
N ILE A 30 -5.24 0.80 -0.34
CA ILE A 30 -3.82 1.05 -0.62
C ILE A 30 -3.21 1.89 0.49
N LEU A 31 -2.04 1.48 0.96
CA LEU A 31 -1.37 2.06 2.12
C LEU A 31 -0.17 2.92 1.76
N SER A 32 0.23 3.75 2.71
CA SER A 32 1.54 4.40 2.77
C SER A 32 1.92 5.16 1.50
N SER A 33 3.16 5.02 1.06
CA SER A 33 3.67 5.82 -0.06
C SER A 33 2.94 5.58 -1.37
N ALA A 34 2.44 4.37 -1.62
CA ALA A 34 1.67 4.11 -2.83
C ALA A 34 0.39 4.95 -2.86
N SER A 35 -0.27 5.15 -1.70
CA SER A 35 -1.45 6.00 -1.63
C SER A 35 -1.12 7.46 -1.95
N LEU A 36 0.07 7.92 -1.56
CA LEU A 36 0.52 9.28 -1.86
C LEU A 36 0.83 9.44 -3.35
N VAL A 37 1.39 8.42 -3.98
CA VAL A 37 1.66 8.45 -5.41
C VAL A 37 0.36 8.55 -6.19
N LEU A 38 -0.64 7.77 -5.82
CA LEU A 38 -1.95 7.82 -6.49
C LEU A 38 -2.66 9.16 -6.31
N ARG A 39 -2.42 9.83 -5.18
CA ARG A 39 -2.94 11.17 -4.94
C ARG A 39 -2.17 12.28 -5.68
N GLY A 40 -1.05 11.94 -6.29
CA GLY A 40 -0.21 12.92 -6.98
C GLY A 40 0.70 13.71 -6.06
N ILE A 41 0.84 13.31 -4.80
CA ILE A 41 1.69 13.99 -3.81
C ILE A 41 3.14 13.54 -3.94
N TYR A 42 3.36 12.27 -4.29
CA TYR A 42 4.67 11.66 -4.40
C TYR A 42 4.89 11.13 -5.80
N ASP A 43 6.13 11.09 -6.27
CA ASP A 43 6.45 10.64 -7.63
C ASP A 43 6.51 9.12 -7.76
N SER A 44 6.95 8.45 -6.71
CA SER A 44 7.14 7.00 -6.76
C SER A 44 7.11 6.39 -5.37
N ALA A 45 6.91 5.08 -5.33
CA ALA A 45 6.94 4.29 -4.11
C ALA A 45 7.85 3.08 -4.32
N ALA A 46 8.32 2.48 -3.24
CA ALA A 46 9.16 1.28 -3.33
C ALA A 46 8.36 0.06 -3.77
N ASP A 47 7.10 -0.01 -3.33
CA ASP A 47 6.23 -1.13 -3.63
C ASP A 47 4.77 -0.70 -3.47
N LEU A 48 3.86 -1.62 -3.76
CA LEU A 48 2.43 -1.46 -3.53
C LEU A 48 2.06 -2.21 -2.25
N GLY A 49 1.77 -1.47 -1.18
CA GLY A 49 1.32 -2.03 0.08
C GLY A 49 -0.19 -1.98 0.18
N LEU A 50 -0.81 -3.10 0.53
CA LEU A 50 -2.25 -3.24 0.66
C LEU A 50 -2.64 -3.65 2.07
N ALA A 51 -3.72 -3.06 2.60
CA ALA A 51 -4.43 -3.65 3.72
C ALA A 51 -5.60 -4.43 3.13
N VAL A 52 -5.86 -5.61 3.66
CA VAL A 52 -6.95 -6.47 3.19
C VAL A 52 -7.79 -6.94 4.36
N ILE A 53 -9.09 -7.14 4.11
CA ILE A 53 -9.96 -7.85 5.05
C ILE A 53 -9.79 -9.35 4.82
N GLU A 54 -10.36 -10.19 5.69
CA GLU A 54 -10.19 -11.64 5.60
C GLU A 54 -10.58 -12.21 4.24
N LYS A 55 -11.68 -11.72 3.68
CA LYS A 55 -12.15 -12.18 2.36
C LYS A 55 -11.14 -11.85 1.27
N GLY A 56 -10.53 -10.67 1.33
CA GLY A 56 -9.50 -10.28 0.36
C GLY A 56 -8.25 -11.11 0.49
N LEU A 57 -7.83 -11.38 1.73
CA LEU A 57 -6.66 -12.24 1.95
C LEU A 57 -6.90 -13.64 1.39
N LYS A 58 -8.11 -14.17 1.59
CA LYS A 58 -8.48 -15.46 1.04
C LYS A 58 -8.38 -15.48 -0.49
N GLN A 59 -8.89 -14.42 -1.13
CA GLN A 59 -8.81 -14.30 -2.59
C GLN A 59 -7.35 -14.29 -3.06
N LEU A 60 -6.49 -13.57 -2.35
CA LEU A 60 -5.07 -13.53 -2.70
C LEU A 60 -4.41 -14.88 -2.52
N LYS A 61 -4.74 -15.60 -1.46
CA LYS A 61 -4.20 -16.96 -1.22
C LYS A 61 -4.64 -17.95 -2.30
N GLU A 62 -5.82 -17.76 -2.85
CA GLU A 62 -6.33 -18.63 -3.92
C GLU A 62 -5.64 -18.35 -5.25
N ASN A 63 -5.21 -17.12 -5.49
CA ASN A 63 -4.66 -16.69 -6.77
C ASN A 63 -3.14 -16.55 -6.81
N TYR A 64 -2.50 -16.50 -5.65
CA TYR A 64 -1.04 -16.29 -5.54
C TYR A 64 -0.45 -17.21 -4.48
N ASN A 65 0.83 -17.49 -4.60
CA ASN A 65 1.58 -18.22 -3.57
C ASN A 65 2.13 -17.22 -2.56
N LEU A 66 1.33 -16.87 -1.57
CA LEU A 66 1.73 -15.89 -0.56
C LEU A 66 2.81 -16.44 0.36
N VAL A 67 3.79 -15.60 0.68
CA VAL A 67 4.82 -15.92 1.66
C VAL A 67 4.68 -14.93 2.81
N GLN A 68 4.45 -15.45 4.03
CA GLN A 68 4.32 -14.60 5.20
C GLN A 68 5.69 -14.22 5.75
N LYS A 69 5.89 -12.92 5.99
CA LYS A 69 7.12 -12.40 6.59
C LYS A 69 7.03 -12.47 8.11
N GLU A 70 8.15 -12.33 8.78
CA GLU A 70 8.20 -12.36 10.24
C GLU A 70 7.36 -11.28 10.90
N ASN A 71 7.19 -10.13 10.23
CA ASN A 71 6.39 -9.02 10.75
C ASN A 71 4.88 -9.19 10.52
N GLY A 72 4.45 -10.32 9.96
CA GLY A 72 3.05 -10.61 9.71
C GLY A 72 2.54 -10.23 8.34
N TRP A 73 3.29 -9.45 7.57
CA TRP A 73 2.93 -9.11 6.20
C TRP A 73 3.11 -10.29 5.27
N TYR A 74 2.39 -10.28 4.16
CA TYR A 74 2.49 -11.32 3.13
C TYR A 74 3.07 -10.71 1.86
N ILE A 75 3.98 -11.45 1.24
CA ILE A 75 4.52 -11.11 -0.08
C ILE A 75 3.59 -11.71 -1.13
N VAL A 76 2.99 -10.87 -1.96
CA VAL A 76 2.12 -11.31 -3.05
C VAL A 76 2.95 -11.57 -4.32
N ASN A 77 3.81 -10.61 -4.65
CA ASN A 77 4.80 -10.76 -5.74
C ASN A 77 5.95 -9.77 -5.49
N ASP A 78 6.82 -9.59 -6.47
CA ASP A 78 8.02 -8.75 -6.34
C ASP A 78 7.73 -7.32 -5.92
N LYS A 79 6.56 -6.80 -6.22
CA LYS A 79 6.23 -5.39 -5.98
C LYS A 79 5.00 -5.18 -5.13
N VAL A 80 4.34 -6.24 -4.68
CA VAL A 80 3.09 -6.16 -3.93
C VAL A 80 3.19 -6.93 -2.64
N GLU A 81 2.88 -6.25 -1.53
CA GLU A 81 2.77 -6.87 -0.21
C GLU A 81 1.42 -6.50 0.40
N CYS A 82 0.92 -7.33 1.28
CA CYS A 82 -0.33 -7.04 1.96
C CYS A 82 -0.27 -7.41 3.43
N VAL A 83 -1.16 -6.78 4.20
CA VAL A 83 -1.34 -7.07 5.63
C VAL A 83 -2.82 -7.19 5.92
N LEU A 84 -3.17 -8.14 6.78
CA LEU A 84 -4.56 -8.31 7.21
C LEU A 84 -4.91 -7.22 8.23
N ASP A 85 -6.01 -6.52 7.98
CA ASP A 85 -6.54 -5.53 8.92
C ASP A 85 -7.96 -5.92 9.29
N THR A 86 -8.18 -6.19 10.57
CA THR A 86 -9.48 -6.61 11.09
C THR A 86 -10.09 -5.58 12.03
N LYS A 87 -9.45 -4.42 12.18
CA LYS A 87 -9.90 -3.39 13.10
C LYS A 87 -10.87 -2.41 12.43
N GLU A 88 -12.10 -2.43 12.84
CA GLU A 88 -13.11 -1.48 12.38
C GLU A 88 -13.26 -0.35 13.41
N PRO A 89 -13.65 0.88 12.97
CA PRO A 89 -13.91 1.25 11.58
C PRO A 89 -12.60 1.44 10.80
N TYR A 90 -12.61 1.03 9.55
CA TYR A 90 -11.45 1.20 8.69
C TYR A 90 -11.30 2.67 8.29
N LYS A 91 -10.08 3.16 8.34
CA LYS A 91 -9.77 4.55 7.95
C LYS A 91 -9.40 4.58 6.48
N ILE A 92 -10.42 4.63 5.63
CA ILE A 92 -10.30 4.52 4.18
C ILE A 92 -10.94 5.74 3.54
N GLU A 93 -10.33 6.21 2.45
CA GLU A 93 -10.84 7.31 1.65
C GLU A 93 -10.95 6.86 0.19
N LYS A 94 -12.09 7.13 -0.43
CA LYS A 94 -12.25 6.82 -1.85
C LYS A 94 -11.63 7.95 -2.67
N PHE A 95 -10.73 7.60 -3.58
CA PHE A 95 -10.06 8.54 -4.47
C PHE A 95 -10.17 8.02 -5.90
N GLY A 96 -11.07 8.62 -6.69
CA GLY A 96 -11.37 8.11 -8.01
C GLY A 96 -11.96 6.70 -7.91
N GLU A 97 -11.32 5.75 -8.56
CA GLU A 97 -11.73 4.34 -8.53
C GLU A 97 -11.01 3.53 -7.45
N TYR A 98 -10.15 4.18 -6.66
CA TYR A 98 -9.33 3.50 -5.66
C TYR A 98 -9.84 3.74 -4.25
N TYR A 99 -9.58 2.77 -3.37
CA TYR A 99 -9.73 2.94 -1.92
C TYR A 99 -8.35 3.10 -1.34
N LEU A 100 -8.10 4.23 -0.70
CA LEU A 100 -6.78 4.58 -0.17
C LEU A 100 -6.85 4.75 1.34
N GLN A 101 -5.73 4.51 2.01
CA GLN A 101 -5.59 4.84 3.41
C GLN A 101 -5.90 6.33 3.60
N ASP A 102 -6.68 6.65 4.65
CA ASP A 102 -6.96 8.05 4.99
C ASP A 102 -5.64 8.80 5.17
N ILE A 103 -5.53 9.95 4.51
CA ILE A 103 -4.28 10.70 4.50
C ILE A 103 -3.87 11.17 5.89
N TYR A 104 -4.82 11.50 6.75
CA TYR A 104 -4.52 11.95 8.11
C TYR A 104 -4.00 10.82 8.98
N VAL A 105 -4.46 9.59 8.75
CA VAL A 105 -3.93 8.42 9.44
C VAL A 105 -2.45 8.23 9.09
N TYR A 106 -2.12 8.30 7.81
CA TYR A 106 -0.74 8.18 7.38
C TYR A 106 0.11 9.35 7.87
N TYR A 107 -0.43 10.57 7.79
CA TYR A 107 0.26 11.75 8.28
C TYR A 107 0.62 11.61 9.76
N ASN A 108 -0.33 11.16 10.59
CA ASN A 108 -0.08 10.96 12.02
C ASN A 108 0.96 9.86 12.26
N PHE A 109 0.93 8.81 11.46
CA PHE A 109 1.92 7.74 11.55
C PHE A 109 3.34 8.26 11.31
N ILE A 110 3.56 8.99 10.20
CA ILE A 110 4.91 9.48 9.89
C ILE A 110 5.35 10.63 10.79
N LYS A 111 4.41 11.42 11.29
CA LYS A 111 4.70 12.50 12.23
C LYS A 111 5.30 11.97 13.54
N ASN A 112 4.86 10.79 13.96
CA ASN A 112 5.34 10.15 15.17
C ASN A 112 6.55 9.24 14.91
N SER A 113 6.95 9.11 13.65
CA SER A 113 8.11 8.31 13.25
C SER A 113 9.39 9.13 13.41
N ASN A 114 10.49 8.44 13.73
CA ASN A 114 11.81 9.08 13.81
C ASN A 114 12.62 8.91 12.52
N GLY A 115 12.00 8.38 11.47
CA GLY A 115 12.68 8.18 10.20
C GLY A 115 12.81 9.47 9.41
N GLU A 116 14.01 9.74 8.88
CA GLU A 116 14.22 10.92 8.06
C GLU A 116 13.34 10.94 6.81
N LYS A 117 13.15 9.78 6.23
CA LYS A 117 12.32 9.63 5.04
C LYS A 117 10.89 10.11 5.30
N ASP A 118 10.35 9.76 6.46
CA ASP A 118 9.00 10.17 6.84
C ASP A 118 8.92 11.67 7.14
N LYS A 119 9.97 12.22 7.76
CA LYS A 119 10.03 13.66 8.02
C LYS A 119 9.98 14.49 6.74
N LYS A 120 10.59 13.99 5.67
CA LYS A 120 10.56 14.67 4.38
C LYS A 120 9.18 14.65 3.74
N ARG A 121 8.37 13.66 4.07
CA ARG A 121 7.01 13.53 3.54
C ARG A 121 6.00 14.43 4.21
N ILE A 122 6.24 14.79 5.48
CA ILE A 122 5.30 15.61 6.26
C ILE A 122 4.96 16.93 5.55
N PRO A 123 5.93 17.73 5.08
CA PRO A 123 5.61 18.97 4.38
C PRO A 123 4.80 18.76 3.11
N LEU A 124 4.94 17.62 2.45
CA LEU A 124 4.21 17.33 1.23
C LEU A 124 2.73 17.06 1.51
N ILE A 125 2.41 16.58 2.70
CA ILE A 125 1.04 16.27 3.10
C ILE A 125 0.35 17.48 3.71
N GLU A 126 1.10 18.29 4.45
CA GLU A 126 0.57 19.52 5.03
C GLU A 126 0.27 20.56 3.96
#